data_6e276cfbbb031fe7048dfcbf175f463e
#
_entry.id   6e276cfbbb031fe7048dfcbf175f463e
#
_cell.length_a   1.000
_cell.length_b   1.000
_cell.length_c   1.000
_cell.angle_alpha   90.00
_cell.angle_beta   90.00
_cell.angle_gamma   90.00
#
_symmetry.space_group_name_H-M   'P 1'
#
loop_
_entity.id
_entity.type
_entity.pdbx_description
1 polymer ?
#
loop_
_entity_poly.entity_id
_entity_poly.type
_entity_poly.pdbx_seq_one_letter_code
_entity_poly.pdbx_strand_id
1 'polypeptide(L)'
;GRGFRLSNIGKRAGNFEFASSNELWRASLDILDFMPLTSANYSGGIIITDWYSEEGNANDSVKITIRFLSNEIRSDAVDIDVFYKNCISVNNCSISKKEGPLKKELTRKILSKATIYKKQSIDKNFKPYEMGTPGE
;
A
#
# COMPACT_ATOMS: atom_id res chain seq x y z
N GLY A 1 15.89 -8.24 0.56
CA GLY A 1 16.15 -8.07 0.63
C GLY A 1 16.21 -7.74 0.91
N ARG A 2 15.96 -7.73 0.92
CA ARG A 2 15.98 -7.62 1.27
C ARG A 2 16.20 -8.39 1.77
N GLY A 3 16.53 -8.83 1.66
CA GLY A 3 16.82 -9.76 1.81
C GLY A 3 16.03 -10.39 2.59
N PHE A 4 15.45 -10.54 2.78
CA PHE A 4 14.80 -11.06 3.38
C PHE A 4 14.28 -12.03 3.02
N ARG A 5 14.17 -12.64 3.01
CA ARG A 5 13.63 -13.37 2.63
C ARG A 5 13.84 -14.50 2.43
N LEU A 6 13.81 -15.29 2.71
CA LEU A 6 14.05 -16.35 2.04
C LEU A 6 14.32 -17.46 2.86
N SER A 7 14.86 -17.38 3.87
CA SER A 7 15.29 -18.46 4.60
C SER A 7 14.13 -19.23 5.03
N ASN A 8 13.14 -18.78 5.42
CA ASN A 8 12.12 -19.60 5.79
C ASN A 8 11.33 -19.61 4.60
N ILE A 9 11.90 -19.90 3.54
CA ILE A 9 11.33 -19.98 2.35
C ILE A 9 10.00 -20.62 2.32
N GLY A 10 9.83 -21.75 2.86
CA GLY A 10 8.58 -22.38 2.76
C GLY A 10 7.50 -21.51 3.30
N LYS A 11 7.70 -20.99 4.46
CA LYS A 11 6.79 -20.16 5.07
C LYS A 11 6.72 -18.89 4.34
N ARG A 12 7.82 -18.40 3.95
CA ARG A 12 7.86 -17.20 3.28
C ARG A 12 7.24 -17.27 1.95
N ALA A 13 7.41 -18.33 1.26
CA ALA A 13 6.83 -18.50 -0.04
C ALA A 13 5.31 -18.42 0.11
N GLY A 14 4.77 -19.02 1.14
CA GLY A 14 3.35 -18.96 1.38
C GLY A 14 2.88 -17.56 1.65
N ASN A 15 3.64 -16.83 2.47
CA ASN A 15 3.27 -15.46 2.78
C ASN A 15 3.40 -14.59 1.56
N PHE A 16 4.40 -14.84 0.76
CA PHE A 16 4.59 -14.07 -0.44
C PHE A 16 3.43 -14.24 -1.40
N GLU A 17 2.99 -15.46 -1.61
CA GLU A 17 1.88 -15.70 -2.48
C GLU A 17 0.64 -15.05 -1.94
N PHE A 18 0.44 -15.12 -0.67
CA PHE A 18 -0.72 -14.55 -0.05
C PHE A 18 -0.70 -13.04 -0.21
N ALA A 19 0.45 -12.43 0.00
CA ALA A 19 0.57 -11.00 -0.13
C ALA A 19 0.28 -10.56 -1.57
N SER A 20 0.77 -11.31 -2.54
CA SER A 20 0.58 -10.89 -3.92
C SER A 20 -0.87 -11.08 -4.35
N SER A 21 -1.64 -11.91 -3.67
CA SER A 21 -3.04 -12.08 -3.99
C SER A 21 -3.94 -11.23 -3.12
N ASN A 22 -3.38 -10.47 -2.19
CA ASN A 22 -4.16 -9.59 -1.35
C ASN A 22 -4.32 -8.25 -2.08
N GLU A 23 -5.51 -8.01 -2.57
CA GLU A 23 -5.76 -6.84 -3.41
C GLU A 23 -5.52 -5.52 -2.68
N LEU A 24 -5.89 -5.45 -1.41
CA LEU A 24 -5.69 -4.20 -0.66
C LEU A 24 -4.21 -3.91 -0.47
N TRP A 25 -3.44 -4.93 -0.19
CA TRP A 25 -2.00 -4.78 -0.01
C TRP A 25 -1.36 -4.33 -1.32
N ARG A 26 -1.67 -5.01 -2.42
CA ARG A 26 -1.12 -4.65 -3.72
C ARG A 26 -1.52 -3.25 -4.12
N ALA A 27 -2.78 -2.91 -3.93
CA ALA A 27 -3.28 -1.59 -4.29
C ALA A 27 -2.55 -0.51 -3.50
N SER A 28 -2.32 -0.76 -2.22
CA SER A 28 -1.65 0.23 -1.37
C SER A 28 -0.21 0.45 -1.82
N LEU A 29 0.50 -0.61 -2.15
CA LEU A 29 1.87 -0.46 -2.63
C LEU A 29 1.89 0.32 -3.94
N ASP A 30 0.93 0.06 -4.82
CA ASP A 30 0.87 0.78 -6.08
C ASP A 30 0.54 2.26 -5.91
N ILE A 31 -0.40 2.56 -5.05
CA ILE A 31 -0.79 3.94 -4.82
C ILE A 31 0.35 4.72 -4.16
N LEU A 32 1.14 4.06 -3.31
CA LEU A 32 2.25 4.71 -2.64
C LEU A 32 3.56 4.62 -3.42
N ASP A 33 3.49 4.18 -4.66
CA ASP A 33 4.69 3.95 -5.47
C ASP A 33 5.56 5.18 -5.62
N PHE A 34 5.00 6.36 -5.51
CA PHE A 34 5.76 7.59 -5.67
C PHE A 34 6.58 7.96 -4.42
N MET A 35 6.42 7.24 -3.34
CA MET A 35 7.11 7.55 -2.09
C MET A 35 8.05 6.42 -1.70
N PRO A 36 9.21 6.72 -1.17
CA PRO A 36 10.07 5.66 -0.66
C PRO A 36 9.42 5.04 0.57
N LEU A 37 9.58 3.74 0.74
CA LEU A 37 9.02 3.06 1.88
C LEU A 37 10.07 2.82 2.93
N THR A 38 9.73 3.06 4.19
CA THR A 38 10.59 2.73 5.30
C THR A 38 10.36 1.28 5.70
N SER A 39 9.13 0.82 5.61
CA SER A 39 8.79 -0.54 5.99
C SER A 39 7.54 -1.01 5.27
N ALA A 40 7.53 -2.26 4.88
CA ALA A 40 6.34 -2.89 4.32
C ALA A 40 6.33 -4.31 4.87
N ASN A 41 5.56 -4.52 5.92
CA ASN A 41 5.52 -5.79 6.61
C ASN A 41 4.16 -6.42 6.42
N TYR A 42 4.07 -7.40 5.53
CA TYR A 42 2.80 -8.02 5.25
C TYR A 42 2.22 -8.74 6.45
N SER A 43 3.00 -9.53 7.14
CA SER A 43 2.48 -10.29 8.27
C SER A 43 2.08 -9.36 9.42
N GLY A 44 2.70 -8.21 9.54
CA GLY A 44 2.30 -7.24 10.54
C GLY A 44 1.17 -6.36 10.08
N GLY A 45 0.85 -6.42 8.80
CA GLY A 45 -0.25 -5.64 8.25
C GLY A 45 0.00 -4.14 8.25
N ILE A 46 1.24 -3.73 7.95
CA ILE A 46 1.55 -2.32 8.01
C ILE A 46 2.53 -1.90 6.91
N ILE A 47 2.28 -0.72 6.35
CA ILE A 47 3.18 -0.09 5.41
C ILE A 47 3.50 1.29 5.95
N ILE A 48 4.77 1.66 5.98
CA ILE A 48 5.20 2.97 6.46
C ILE A 48 6.09 3.58 5.39
N THR A 49 5.77 4.81 4.96
CA THR A 49 6.62 5.51 4.01
C THR A 49 7.65 6.32 4.74
N ASP A 50 8.66 6.75 4.04
CA ASP A 50 9.57 7.75 4.57
C ASP A 50 8.93 9.12 4.34
N TRP A 51 9.55 10.17 4.86
CA TRP A 51 9.09 11.52 4.61
C TRP A 51 9.29 11.87 3.14
N TYR A 52 8.29 12.46 2.56
CA TYR A 52 8.32 12.81 1.14
C TYR A 52 7.99 14.29 0.97
N SER A 53 8.83 15.00 0.24
CA SER A 53 8.60 16.41 -0.08
C SER A 53 8.49 16.56 -1.57
N GLU A 54 7.53 17.35 -2.00
CA GLU A 54 7.40 17.62 -3.42
C GLU A 54 8.48 18.60 -3.82
N GLU A 55 8.86 18.53 -5.07
CA GLU A 55 9.88 19.37 -5.60
C GLU A 55 9.51 20.82 -5.39
N GLY A 56 10.44 21.61 -4.93
CA GLY A 56 10.18 23.01 -4.68
C GLY A 56 9.54 23.30 -3.34
N ASN A 57 9.29 22.27 -2.55
CA ASN A 57 8.60 22.46 -1.29
C ASN A 57 9.33 21.71 -0.19
N ALA A 58 10.62 21.94 -0.09
CA ALA A 58 11.46 21.16 0.80
C ALA A 58 11.13 21.31 2.28
N ASN A 59 10.47 22.40 2.66
CA ASN A 59 10.15 22.62 4.07
C ASN A 59 8.93 21.85 4.54
N ASP A 60 8.17 21.30 3.62
CA ASP A 60 6.97 20.56 3.97
C ASP A 60 7.12 19.13 3.52
N SER A 61 6.84 18.19 4.40
CA SER A 61 6.95 16.78 4.09
C SER A 61 5.72 16.03 4.57
N VAL A 62 5.50 14.87 3.97
CA VAL A 62 4.37 14.02 4.32
C VAL A 62 4.88 12.62 4.55
N LYS A 63 4.33 11.94 5.53
CA LYS A 63 4.64 10.55 5.81
C LYS A 63 3.32 9.84 5.98
N ILE A 64 3.20 8.66 5.40
CA ILE A 64 1.95 7.91 5.43
C ILE A 64 2.17 6.55 6.06
N THR A 65 1.28 6.16 6.95
CA THR A 65 1.28 4.85 7.55
C THR A 65 -0.05 4.21 7.22
N ILE A 66 -0.04 2.98 6.72
CA ILE A 66 -1.27 2.25 6.46
C ILE A 66 -1.26 0.97 7.28
N ARG A 67 -2.32 0.76 8.05
CA ARG A 67 -2.51 -0.46 8.80
C ARG A 67 -3.65 -1.19 8.18
N PHE A 68 -3.50 -2.49 8.00
CA PHE A 68 -4.53 -3.31 7.40
C PHE A 68 -5.26 -4.07 8.49
N LEU A 69 -6.55 -3.84 8.62
CA LEU A 69 -7.37 -4.43 9.65
C LEU A 69 -8.15 -5.63 9.13
N SER A 70 -8.24 -5.75 7.83
CA SER A 70 -8.96 -6.84 7.19
C SER A 70 -8.45 -6.96 5.76
N ASN A 71 -8.71 -8.06 5.10
CA ASN A 71 -8.36 -8.18 3.68
C ASN A 71 -9.60 -8.00 2.79
N GLU A 72 -10.70 -7.54 3.37
CA GLU A 72 -11.89 -7.28 2.57
C GLU A 72 -11.84 -5.86 2.04
N ILE A 73 -12.39 -5.64 0.87
CA ILE A 73 -12.36 -4.33 0.25
C ILE A 73 -13.49 -3.49 0.84
N ARG A 74 -13.16 -2.82 1.93
CA ARG A 74 -14.10 -1.94 2.63
C ARG A 74 -13.31 -0.78 3.18
N SER A 75 -13.96 0.35 3.36
CA SER A 75 -13.26 1.54 3.83
C SER A 75 -12.69 1.37 5.24
N ASP A 76 -13.27 0.52 6.05
CA ASP A 76 -12.77 0.30 7.40
C ASP A 76 -11.72 -0.83 7.44
N ALA A 77 -11.32 -1.36 6.30
CA ALA A 77 -10.30 -2.39 6.27
C ALA A 77 -8.90 -1.80 6.31
N VAL A 78 -8.76 -0.52 6.04
CA VAL A 78 -7.46 0.15 6.09
C VAL A 78 -7.55 1.35 7.00
N ASP A 79 -6.51 1.54 7.78
CA ASP A 79 -6.43 2.69 8.69
C ASP A 79 -5.22 3.49 8.24
N ILE A 80 -5.46 4.66 7.66
CA ILE A 80 -4.41 5.48 7.09
C ILE A 80 -4.15 6.67 7.97
N ASP A 81 -2.90 6.86 8.36
CA ASP A 81 -2.50 8.03 9.12
C ASP A 81 -1.58 8.86 8.24
N VAL A 82 -1.86 10.15 8.15
CA VAL A 82 -1.05 11.06 7.36
C VAL A 82 -0.40 12.05 8.32
N PHE A 83 0.92 12.08 8.31
CA PHE A 83 1.68 12.98 9.16
C PHE A 83 2.30 14.06 8.29
N TYR A 84 2.24 15.29 8.78
CA TYR A 84 2.79 16.44 8.08
C TYR A 84 3.91 17.02 8.89
N LYS A 85 5.02 17.34 8.26
CA LYS A 85 6.13 17.98 8.92
C LYS A 85 6.39 19.30 8.21
N ASN A 86 6.47 20.35 8.98
CA ASN A 86 6.79 21.66 8.44
C ASN A 86 8.00 22.18 9.18
N CYS A 87 9.02 22.61 8.46
CA CYS A 87 10.25 23.10 9.05
C CYS A 87 10.46 24.56 8.69
N ILE A 88 10.58 25.40 9.73
CA ILE A 88 10.88 26.79 9.52
C ILE A 88 12.37 26.89 9.24
N SER A 89 13.16 26.06 9.90
CA SER A 89 14.57 25.98 9.64
C SER A 89 15.00 24.54 9.86
N VAL A 90 16.26 24.24 9.60
CA VAL A 90 16.76 22.88 9.68
C VAL A 90 16.42 22.19 10.99
N ASN A 91 16.53 22.90 12.09
CA ASN A 91 16.26 22.29 13.38
C ASN A 91 14.95 22.72 14.01
N ASN A 92 14.10 23.38 13.28
CA ASN A 92 12.88 23.89 13.85
C ASN A 92 11.70 23.34 13.06
N CYS A 93 11.34 22.10 13.33
CA CYS A 93 10.27 21.44 12.60
C CYS A 93 9.12 21.08 13.53
N SER A 94 7.92 21.12 13.03
CA SER A 94 6.76 20.67 13.77
C SER A 94 6.09 19.55 12.98
N ILE A 95 5.60 18.56 13.70
CA ILE A 95 4.95 17.41 13.08
C ILE A 95 3.53 17.34 13.61
N SER A 96 2.58 17.11 12.72
CA SER A 96 1.19 16.96 13.12
C SER A 96 0.56 15.84 12.31
N LYS A 97 -0.43 15.19 12.90
CA LYS A 97 -1.19 14.18 12.24
C LYS A 97 -2.53 14.79 11.88
N LYS A 98 -2.96 14.69 10.66
CA LYS A 98 -4.20 15.33 10.25
C LYS A 98 -5.15 14.37 9.54
N GLU A 99 -6.41 14.52 9.89
CA GLU A 99 -7.48 13.87 9.16
C GLU A 99 -7.87 14.88 8.11
N GLY A 100 -7.85 14.54 6.89
CA GLY A 100 -8.17 15.51 5.87
C GLY A 100 -8.36 14.90 4.49
N PRO A 101 -8.35 15.74 3.48
CA PRO A 101 -8.63 15.29 2.13
C PRO A 101 -7.66 14.24 1.63
N LEU A 102 -6.40 14.34 2.00
CA LEU A 102 -5.42 13.38 1.51
C LEU A 102 -5.73 11.98 2.03
N LYS A 103 -6.12 11.86 3.29
CA LYS A 103 -6.45 10.57 3.84
C LYS A 103 -7.64 9.98 3.10
N LYS A 104 -8.65 10.77 2.85
CA LYS A 104 -9.84 10.31 2.16
C LYS A 104 -9.53 9.92 0.73
N GLU A 105 -8.72 10.70 0.08
CA GLU A 105 -8.35 10.42 -1.28
C GLU A 105 -7.54 9.13 -1.40
N LEU A 106 -6.61 8.91 -0.49
CA LEU A 106 -5.81 7.71 -0.50
C LEU A 106 -6.69 6.50 -0.25
N THR A 107 -7.60 6.58 0.72
CA THR A 107 -8.48 5.48 1.02
C THR A 107 -9.30 5.13 -0.22
N ARG A 108 -9.86 6.14 -0.86
CA ARG A 108 -10.69 5.92 -2.04
C ARG A 108 -9.90 5.30 -3.18
N LYS A 109 -8.70 5.80 -3.41
CA LYS A 109 -7.88 5.29 -4.50
C LYS A 109 -7.44 3.85 -4.24
N ILE A 110 -7.10 3.53 -3.00
CA ILE A 110 -6.69 2.18 -2.67
C ILE A 110 -7.85 1.21 -2.85
N LEU A 111 -9.04 1.57 -2.39
CA LEU A 111 -10.19 0.70 -2.55
C LEU A 111 -10.57 0.51 -4.01
N SER A 112 -10.47 1.57 -4.77
CA SER A 112 -10.79 1.51 -6.19
C SER A 112 -9.81 0.59 -6.93
N LYS A 113 -8.53 0.73 -6.64
CA LYS A 113 -7.51 -0.10 -7.27
C LYS A 113 -7.65 -1.56 -6.84
N ALA A 114 -7.94 -1.78 -5.56
CA ALA A 114 -8.14 -3.13 -5.05
C ALA A 114 -9.32 -3.80 -5.73
N THR A 115 -10.37 -3.04 -6.00
CA THR A 115 -11.54 -3.56 -6.68
C THR A 115 -11.19 -3.99 -8.10
N ILE A 116 -10.35 -3.21 -8.77
CA ILE A 116 -9.90 -3.57 -10.11
C ILE A 116 -9.10 -4.86 -10.06
N TYR A 117 -8.20 -5.00 -9.09
CA TYR A 117 -7.41 -6.21 -8.97
C TYR A 117 -8.29 -7.42 -8.68
N LYS A 118 -9.29 -7.26 -7.85
CA LYS A 118 -10.16 -8.36 -7.52
C LYS A 118 -10.93 -8.80 -8.76
N LYS A 119 -11.39 -7.85 -9.54
CA LYS A 119 -12.11 -8.14 -10.75
C LYS A 119 -11.23 -8.88 -11.72
N GLN A 120 -10.00 -8.46 -11.90
CA GLN A 120 -9.06 -9.12 -12.79
C GLN A 120 -8.80 -10.54 -12.33
N SER A 121 -8.70 -10.75 -11.04
CA SER A 121 -8.43 -12.06 -10.52
C SER A 121 -9.60 -13.00 -10.79
N ILE A 122 -10.80 -12.53 -10.63
CA ILE A 122 -11.99 -13.32 -10.90
C ILE A 122 -12.05 -13.68 -12.39
N ASP A 123 -11.82 -12.71 -13.25
CA ASP A 123 -11.84 -12.93 -14.66
C ASP A 123 -10.78 -13.94 -15.07
N LYS A 124 -9.61 -13.84 -14.47
CA LYS A 124 -8.54 -14.70 -14.78
C LYS A 124 -8.86 -16.13 -14.39
N ASN A 125 -9.49 -16.32 -13.24
CA ASN A 125 -9.83 -17.63 -12.81
C ASN A 125 -10.95 -18.23 -13.66
N PHE A 126 -11.75 -17.40 -14.21
CA PHE A 126 -12.87 -17.87 -14.98
C PHE A 126 -12.46 -18.19 -16.40
N LYS A 127 -11.60 -17.45 -16.95
CA LYS A 127 -11.14 -17.68 -18.25
C LYS A 127 -10.63 -18.98 -18.66
N PRO A 128 -9.92 -19.65 -17.91
CA PRO A 128 -9.39 -20.93 -18.32
C PRO A 128 -10.35 -21.79 -19.08
N TYR A 129 -11.59 -21.68 -18.79
CA TYR A 129 -12.43 -22.45 -19.49
C TYR A 129 -12.71 -21.96 -20.81
N GLU A 130 -12.78 -20.77 -20.95
CA GLU A 130 -13.01 -20.25 -22.23
C GLU A 130 -11.90 -20.47 -23.01
N MET A 131 -10.87 -20.44 -22.41
CA MET A 131 -9.71 -20.50 -23.08
C MET A 131 -9.40 -21.75 -23.46
N GLY A 132 -9.71 -22.53 -22.74
CA GLY A 132 -9.33 -23.74 -23.12
C GLY A 132 -9.45 -23.72 -24.53
N THR A 133 -9.84 -22.80 -24.85
CA THR A 133 -10.00 -22.69 -26.05
C THR A 133 -9.18 -21.93 -26.74
N PRO A 134 -8.94 -21.24 -26.76
CA PRO A 134 -8.25 -20.60 -27.48
C PRO A 134 -7.30 -20.37 -27.47
N GLY A 135 -7.23 -20.55 -27.48
CA GLY A 135 -6.44 -20.36 -27.59
C GLY A 135 -5.98 -19.44 -27.51
N GLU A 136 -6.23 -19.27 -27.33
CA GLU A 136 -5.78 -18.47 -27.31
C GLU A 136 -5.10 -18.50 -27.15
#